data_e17e61128bda1f583f0de67bccd39397
#
_entry.id   e17e61128bda1f583f0de67bccd39397
#
_cell.length_a   1.000
_cell.length_b   1.000
_cell.length_c   1.000
_cell.angle_alpha   90.00
_cell.angle_beta   90.00
_cell.angle_gamma   90.00
#
_symmetry.space_group_name_H-M   'P 1'
#
loop_
_entity.id
_entity.type
_entity.pdbx_description
1 polymer ?
#
loop_
_entity_poly.entity_id
_entity_poly.type
_entity_poly.pdbx_seq_one_letter_code
_entity_poly.pdbx_strand_id
1 'polypeptide(L)'
;MRKVLPALLLLFACRPVTAPPSVQAGLIDLRGVDFANTDPIALDGDWEFFPMEFISPGKAVSHSFIAVPGSWNKAPYNGDSLGAHAFGSFRMRILVQTDRPLAFRVGEVGTAYRLICEGQLLGGRGFPSDNPEISVPLTQPATYIFTPHSNQVEVILHVSNFHYRKGGIWHSISFSDANRITDLIVLKQWTSIVVFAMLAILGMYH
;
A
#
# COMPACT_ATOMS: atom_id res chain seq x y z
N MET A 1 50.83 42.69 -8.40
CA MET A 1 50.61 41.22 -8.42
C MET A 1 49.12 40.95 -8.14
N ARG A 2 48.35 40.67 -9.18
CA ARG A 2 46.92 40.36 -9.06
C ARG A 2 46.77 38.86 -8.77
N LYS A 3 46.22 38.49 -7.58
CA LYS A 3 45.87 37.10 -7.26
C LYS A 3 44.58 36.75 -7.97
N VAL A 4 44.66 35.83 -8.92
CA VAL A 4 43.49 35.23 -9.58
C VAL A 4 42.99 34.09 -8.69
N LEU A 5 41.77 34.22 -8.13
CA LEU A 5 41.09 33.20 -7.36
C LEU A 5 40.44 32.22 -8.35
N PRO A 6 40.68 30.90 -8.31
CA PRO A 6 40.03 29.99 -9.20
C PRO A 6 38.57 29.83 -8.77
N ALA A 7 37.62 30.13 -9.67
CA ALA A 7 36.21 29.84 -9.49
C ALA A 7 36.01 28.33 -9.58
N LEU A 8 35.63 27.69 -8.46
CA LEU A 8 35.25 26.29 -8.40
C LEU A 8 33.84 26.12 -8.99
N LEU A 9 33.78 25.68 -10.24
CA LEU A 9 32.51 25.34 -10.91
C LEU A 9 31.99 24.02 -10.35
N LEU A 10 31.01 24.08 -9.46
CA LEU A 10 30.24 22.89 -9.01
C LEU A 10 29.29 22.47 -10.14
N LEU A 11 29.70 21.47 -10.92
CA LEU A 11 28.82 20.79 -11.86
C LEU A 11 27.80 19.91 -11.06
N PHE A 12 26.60 20.44 -10.86
CA PHE A 12 25.49 19.66 -10.43
C PHE A 12 25.09 18.69 -11.56
N ALA A 13 25.55 17.45 -11.50
CA ALA A 13 25.05 16.39 -12.36
C ALA A 13 23.58 16.13 -12.00
N CYS A 14 22.67 16.68 -12.80
CA CYS A 14 21.25 16.38 -12.73
C CYS A 14 21.07 14.91 -13.12
N ARG A 15 20.92 14.02 -12.14
CA ARG A 15 20.50 12.63 -12.41
C ARG A 15 19.05 12.70 -12.90
N PRO A 16 18.68 12.02 -14.00
CA PRO A 16 17.29 11.93 -14.41
C PRO A 16 16.51 11.27 -13.26
N VAL A 17 15.52 11.98 -12.73
CA VAL A 17 14.57 11.44 -11.76
C VAL A 17 13.66 10.52 -12.57
N THR A 18 13.95 9.21 -12.53
CA THR A 18 13.00 8.22 -13.04
C THR A 18 11.75 8.24 -12.15
N ALA A 19 10.57 8.36 -12.77
CA ALA A 19 9.32 8.31 -12.04
C ALA A 19 9.26 7.00 -11.21
N PRO A 20 8.73 7.06 -9.97
CA PRO A 20 8.60 5.87 -9.16
C PRO A 20 7.74 4.83 -9.89
N PRO A 21 8.03 3.52 -9.73
CA PRO A 21 7.21 2.48 -10.33
C PRO A 21 5.78 2.57 -9.82
N SER A 22 4.81 2.38 -10.70
CA SER A 22 3.38 2.40 -10.38
C SER A 22 2.67 1.18 -10.95
N VAL A 23 1.55 0.80 -10.34
CA VAL A 23 0.72 -0.30 -10.84
C VAL A 23 -0.01 0.17 -12.10
N GLN A 24 0.15 -0.58 -13.19
CA GLN A 24 -0.52 -0.31 -14.46
C GLN A 24 -1.33 -1.55 -14.88
N ALA A 25 -2.62 -1.37 -15.09
CA ALA A 25 -3.53 -2.46 -15.45
C ALA A 25 -3.35 -3.71 -14.55
N GLY A 26 -3.27 -3.52 -13.24
CA GLY A 26 -3.13 -4.59 -12.27
C GLY A 26 -1.73 -5.24 -12.21
N LEU A 27 -0.70 -4.63 -12.80
CA LEU A 27 0.66 -5.18 -12.81
C LEU A 27 1.69 -4.12 -12.42
N ILE A 28 2.69 -4.53 -11.63
CA ILE A 28 3.89 -3.73 -11.36
C ILE A 28 5.14 -4.60 -11.52
N ASP A 29 6.18 -4.09 -12.20
CA ASP A 29 7.44 -4.81 -12.38
C ASP A 29 8.51 -4.25 -11.44
N LEU A 30 8.93 -5.07 -10.48
CA LEU A 30 9.94 -4.75 -9.47
C LEU A 30 11.13 -5.71 -9.52
N ARG A 31 11.35 -6.42 -10.64
CA ARG A 31 12.41 -7.44 -10.77
C ARG A 31 13.83 -6.88 -10.66
N GLY A 32 14.05 -5.62 -10.93
CA GLY A 32 15.37 -4.99 -10.82
C GLY A 32 15.58 -4.23 -9.52
N VAL A 33 14.66 -4.31 -8.56
CA VAL A 33 14.71 -3.53 -7.33
C VAL A 33 15.57 -4.22 -6.28
N ASP A 34 16.54 -3.49 -5.74
CA ASP A 34 17.26 -3.87 -4.52
C ASP A 34 16.46 -3.44 -3.28
N PHE A 35 15.57 -4.32 -2.83
CA PHE A 35 14.69 -4.05 -1.69
C PHE A 35 15.43 -3.78 -0.36
N ALA A 36 16.69 -4.22 -0.24
CA ALA A 36 17.47 -3.98 0.98
C ALA A 36 17.90 -2.51 1.09
N ASN A 37 18.15 -1.85 -0.04
CA ASN A 37 18.70 -0.49 -0.11
C ASN A 37 17.71 0.54 -0.69
N THR A 38 16.53 0.10 -1.12
CA THR A 38 15.49 0.97 -1.69
C THR A 38 14.46 1.31 -0.60
N ASP A 39 13.98 2.55 -0.60
CA ASP A 39 12.85 2.95 0.24
C ASP A 39 11.58 2.16 -0.14
N PRO A 40 10.63 1.99 0.81
CA PRO A 40 9.40 1.29 0.52
C PRO A 40 8.67 1.87 -0.69
N ILE A 41 8.28 0.98 -1.60
CA ILE A 41 7.59 1.32 -2.85
C ILE A 41 6.09 1.40 -2.55
N ALA A 42 5.46 2.49 -2.95
CA ALA A 42 4.01 2.60 -2.93
C ALA A 42 3.41 1.79 -4.08
N LEU A 43 2.49 0.89 -3.77
CA LEU A 43 1.77 0.09 -4.76
C LEU A 43 0.58 0.88 -5.34
N ASP A 44 0.83 2.13 -5.69
CA ASP A 44 -0.16 3.06 -6.22
C ASP A 44 -0.38 2.85 -7.72
N GLY A 45 -1.60 3.08 -8.17
CA GLY A 45 -1.96 3.00 -9.60
C GLY A 45 -3.26 2.23 -9.84
N ASP A 46 -3.39 1.67 -11.04
CA ASP A 46 -4.64 1.04 -11.49
C ASP A 46 -4.67 -0.44 -11.10
N TRP A 47 -5.48 -0.76 -10.09
CA TRP A 47 -5.73 -2.14 -9.65
C TRP A 47 -6.95 -2.71 -10.35
N GLU A 48 -6.96 -4.01 -10.60
CA GLU A 48 -8.17 -4.73 -11.00
C GLU A 48 -9.18 -4.68 -9.85
N PHE A 49 -10.42 -4.32 -10.14
CA PHE A 49 -11.50 -4.19 -9.16
C PHE A 49 -12.71 -5.05 -9.55
N PHE A 50 -13.21 -5.79 -8.60
CA PHE A 50 -14.35 -6.70 -8.70
C PHE A 50 -15.42 -6.26 -7.71
N PRO A 51 -16.32 -5.35 -8.13
CA PRO A 51 -17.39 -4.86 -7.26
C PRO A 51 -18.37 -5.98 -6.91
N MET A 52 -18.79 -6.01 -5.65
CA MET A 52 -19.76 -6.97 -5.10
C MET A 52 -19.36 -8.45 -5.29
N GLU A 53 -18.04 -8.72 -5.34
CA GLU A 53 -17.52 -10.09 -5.43
C GLU A 53 -16.23 -10.26 -4.60
N PHE A 54 -16.18 -11.32 -3.78
CA PHE A 54 -14.96 -11.81 -3.18
C PHE A 54 -14.36 -12.92 -4.05
N ILE A 55 -13.39 -12.55 -4.89
CA ILE A 55 -12.76 -13.46 -5.85
C ILE A 55 -11.84 -14.47 -5.15
N SER A 56 -11.76 -15.67 -5.70
CA SER A 56 -10.75 -16.66 -5.33
C SER A 56 -9.45 -16.45 -6.10
N PRO A 57 -8.28 -16.78 -5.52
CA PRO A 57 -7.00 -16.72 -6.22
C PRO A 57 -7.02 -17.47 -7.55
N GLY A 58 -6.33 -16.92 -8.55
CA GLY A 58 -6.26 -17.51 -9.90
C GLY A 58 -7.54 -17.45 -10.73
N LYS A 59 -8.66 -16.95 -10.18
CA LYS A 59 -9.92 -16.86 -10.91
C LYS A 59 -9.84 -15.76 -11.98
N ALA A 60 -10.13 -16.12 -13.22
CA ALA A 60 -10.33 -15.17 -14.30
C ALA A 60 -11.80 -14.75 -14.35
N VAL A 61 -12.08 -13.49 -14.02
CA VAL A 61 -13.42 -12.90 -14.05
C VAL A 61 -13.37 -11.52 -14.69
N SER A 62 -14.52 -11.04 -15.17
CA SER A 62 -14.65 -9.68 -15.66
C SER A 62 -14.36 -8.69 -14.53
N HIS A 63 -13.60 -7.65 -14.83
CA HIS A 63 -13.17 -6.64 -13.87
C HIS A 63 -13.14 -5.26 -14.51
N SER A 64 -13.10 -4.25 -13.67
CA SER A 64 -12.74 -2.87 -14.03
C SER A 64 -11.39 -2.52 -13.42
N PHE A 65 -10.83 -1.37 -13.79
CA PHE A 65 -9.66 -0.82 -13.12
C PHE A 65 -10.10 0.35 -12.25
N ILE A 66 -9.45 0.44 -11.08
CA ILE A 66 -9.66 1.54 -10.15
C ILE A 66 -8.32 2.05 -9.60
N ALA A 67 -8.20 3.36 -9.48
CA ALA A 67 -7.00 3.96 -8.87
C ALA A 67 -6.92 3.65 -7.37
N VAL A 68 -5.77 3.16 -6.94
CA VAL A 68 -5.38 2.97 -5.54
C VAL A 68 -4.17 3.86 -5.25
N PRO A 69 -4.16 4.65 -4.16
CA PRO A 69 -5.24 4.82 -3.18
C PRO A 69 -6.44 5.56 -3.76
N GLY A 70 -7.62 5.19 -3.28
CA GLY A 70 -8.84 5.80 -3.79
C GLY A 70 -10.12 5.29 -3.12
N SER A 71 -11.23 5.86 -3.57
CA SER A 71 -12.56 5.44 -3.14
C SER A 71 -13.30 4.78 -4.30
N TRP A 72 -13.99 3.70 -4.01
CA TRP A 72 -14.86 3.06 -4.99
C TRP A 72 -16.26 3.68 -5.15
N ASN A 73 -16.59 4.71 -4.33
CA ASN A 73 -17.96 5.25 -4.28
C ASN A 73 -18.53 5.60 -5.64
N LYS A 74 -17.68 6.09 -6.56
CA LYS A 74 -18.06 6.46 -7.93
C LYS A 74 -17.75 5.38 -8.97
N ALA A 75 -17.29 4.20 -8.56
CA ALA A 75 -17.04 3.11 -9.48
C ALA A 75 -18.37 2.69 -10.14
N PRO A 76 -18.38 2.46 -11.47
CA PRO A 76 -19.59 2.05 -12.18
C PRO A 76 -20.00 0.63 -11.77
N TYR A 77 -21.28 0.44 -11.47
CA TYR A 77 -21.87 -0.85 -11.16
C TYR A 77 -23.33 -0.89 -11.57
N ASN A 78 -23.71 -1.84 -12.44
CA ASN A 78 -25.08 -2.05 -12.93
C ASN A 78 -25.78 -0.78 -13.46
N GLY A 79 -25.03 0.09 -14.13
CA GLY A 79 -25.56 1.31 -14.75
C GLY A 79 -25.64 2.53 -13.81
N ASP A 80 -25.23 2.38 -12.57
CA ASP A 80 -25.15 3.46 -11.56
C ASP A 80 -23.77 3.46 -10.90
N SER A 81 -23.58 4.26 -9.86
CA SER A 81 -22.39 4.24 -8.99
C SER A 81 -22.54 3.21 -7.88
N LEU A 82 -21.44 2.54 -7.51
CA LEU A 82 -21.41 1.50 -6.46
C LEU A 82 -21.82 2.04 -5.08
N GLY A 83 -21.56 3.33 -4.83
CA GLY A 83 -21.84 3.94 -3.55
C GLY A 83 -20.80 3.60 -2.47
N ALA A 84 -21.06 4.06 -1.25
CA ALA A 84 -20.13 3.85 -0.13
C ALA A 84 -20.27 2.46 0.50
N HIS A 85 -21.51 2.00 0.66
CA HIS A 85 -21.85 0.76 1.36
C HIS A 85 -21.83 -0.41 0.38
N ALA A 86 -20.68 -1.06 0.30
CA ALA A 86 -20.44 -2.13 -0.66
C ALA A 86 -19.31 -3.05 -0.14
N PHE A 87 -19.06 -4.08 -0.92
CA PHE A 87 -17.88 -4.93 -0.77
C PHE A 87 -17.29 -5.23 -2.15
N GLY A 88 -16.08 -5.78 -2.17
CA GLY A 88 -15.44 -6.18 -3.41
C GLY A 88 -14.01 -6.63 -3.20
N SER A 89 -13.39 -7.02 -4.30
CA SER A 89 -12.00 -7.42 -4.33
C SER A 89 -11.17 -6.47 -5.16
N PHE A 90 -9.97 -6.18 -4.67
CA PHE A 90 -8.90 -5.54 -5.42
C PHE A 90 -7.84 -6.59 -5.71
N ARG A 91 -7.32 -6.63 -6.93
CA ARG A 91 -6.26 -7.55 -7.32
C ARG A 91 -5.16 -6.82 -8.07
N MET A 92 -3.91 -7.22 -7.79
CA MET A 92 -2.76 -6.85 -8.58
C MET A 92 -1.73 -7.99 -8.61
N ARG A 93 -0.77 -7.89 -9.51
CA ARG A 93 0.38 -8.78 -9.61
C ARG A 93 1.66 -7.99 -9.52
N ILE A 94 2.62 -8.52 -8.77
CA ILE A 94 3.95 -7.94 -8.61
C ILE A 94 4.95 -8.91 -9.23
N LEU A 95 5.72 -8.42 -10.21
CA LEU A 95 6.89 -9.18 -10.69
C LEU A 95 8.06 -8.88 -9.78
N VAL A 96 8.61 -9.89 -9.13
CA VAL A 96 9.78 -9.80 -8.24
C VAL A 96 10.81 -10.86 -8.59
N GLN A 97 12.05 -10.62 -8.20
CA GLN A 97 13.13 -11.60 -8.34
C GLN A 97 13.98 -11.55 -7.06
N THR A 98 13.47 -12.17 -6.01
CA THR A 98 14.12 -12.23 -4.71
C THR A 98 13.56 -13.40 -3.89
N ASP A 99 14.38 -13.97 -3.05
CA ASP A 99 14.05 -14.99 -2.03
C ASP A 99 13.97 -14.38 -0.61
N ARG A 100 14.18 -13.07 -0.49
CA ARG A 100 14.14 -12.36 0.79
C ARG A 100 12.71 -12.22 1.29
N PRO A 101 12.51 -12.22 2.63
CA PRO A 101 11.22 -11.85 3.20
C PRO A 101 10.84 -10.43 2.81
N LEU A 102 9.65 -10.27 2.24
CA LEU A 102 9.06 -9.00 1.86
C LEU A 102 7.88 -8.69 2.78
N ALA A 103 7.47 -7.44 2.84
CA ALA A 103 6.35 -7.03 3.65
C ALA A 103 5.44 -6.03 2.93
N PHE A 104 4.14 -6.17 3.19
CA PHE A 104 3.13 -5.18 2.90
C PHE A 104 2.85 -4.35 4.16
N ARG A 105 2.97 -3.05 4.09
CA ARG A 105 2.44 -2.13 5.09
C ARG A 105 1.12 -1.57 4.58
N VAL A 106 0.02 -2.10 5.06
CA VAL A 106 -1.34 -1.67 4.72
C VAL A 106 -1.76 -0.59 5.69
N GLY A 107 -2.15 0.57 5.17
CA GLY A 107 -2.71 1.67 5.94
C GLY A 107 -4.18 1.44 6.30
N GLU A 108 -4.93 2.52 6.42
CA GLU A 108 -6.35 2.43 6.67
C GLU A 108 -7.10 2.06 5.39
N VAL A 109 -7.95 1.04 5.51
CA VAL A 109 -8.84 0.54 4.46
C VAL A 109 -10.27 0.66 4.96
N GLY A 110 -11.16 1.00 4.12
CA GLY A 110 -12.54 1.25 4.51
C GLY A 110 -13.49 0.08 4.26
N THR A 111 -13.93 -0.62 5.32
CA THR A 111 -13.62 -0.49 6.76
C THR A 111 -13.12 -1.80 7.36
N ALA A 112 -13.19 -2.90 6.61
CA ALA A 112 -12.64 -4.20 6.96
C ALA A 112 -11.99 -4.83 5.73
N TYR A 113 -10.90 -5.61 5.91
CA TYR A 113 -10.24 -6.28 4.79
C TYR A 113 -9.57 -7.59 5.18
N ARG A 114 -9.36 -8.44 4.17
CA ARG A 114 -8.43 -9.58 4.18
C ARG A 114 -7.41 -9.42 3.07
N LEU A 115 -6.15 -9.67 3.38
CA LEU A 115 -5.04 -9.70 2.43
C LEU A 115 -4.67 -11.15 2.13
N ILE A 116 -4.80 -11.53 0.87
CA ILE A 116 -4.43 -12.83 0.33
C ILE A 116 -3.24 -12.60 -0.61
N CYS A 117 -2.20 -13.39 -0.47
CA CYS A 117 -1.00 -13.33 -1.28
C CYS A 117 -0.62 -14.75 -1.71
N GLU A 118 -0.37 -14.95 -3.01
CA GLU A 118 -0.08 -16.27 -3.60
C GLU A 118 -1.05 -17.38 -3.15
N GLY A 119 -2.34 -17.03 -3.03
CA GLY A 119 -3.39 -17.95 -2.59
C GLY A 119 -3.49 -18.17 -1.09
N GLN A 120 -2.59 -17.61 -0.28
CA GLN A 120 -2.58 -17.77 1.17
C GLN A 120 -3.10 -16.52 1.88
N LEU A 121 -3.94 -16.69 2.89
CA LEU A 121 -4.38 -15.59 3.75
C LEU A 121 -3.21 -15.14 4.64
N LEU A 122 -2.68 -13.94 4.40
CA LEU A 122 -1.66 -13.33 5.25
C LEU A 122 -2.26 -12.70 6.52
N GLY A 123 -3.50 -12.23 6.44
CA GLY A 123 -4.20 -11.61 7.56
C GLY A 123 -5.22 -10.57 7.11
N GLY A 124 -5.62 -9.70 8.03
CA GLY A 124 -6.61 -8.65 7.75
C GLY A 124 -6.87 -7.75 8.95
N ARG A 125 -7.83 -6.86 8.80
CA ARG A 125 -8.37 -6.03 9.88
C ARG A 125 -9.89 -6.01 9.80
N GLY A 126 -10.54 -6.22 10.95
CA GLY A 126 -11.97 -6.43 11.01
C GLY A 126 -12.38 -7.76 10.41
N PHE A 127 -13.64 -7.85 10.04
CA PHE A 127 -14.20 -9.02 9.36
C PHE A 127 -14.95 -8.57 8.11
N PRO A 128 -14.30 -8.62 6.92
CA PRO A 128 -15.00 -8.27 5.68
C PRO A 128 -16.03 -9.35 5.34
N SER A 129 -17.21 -8.90 4.95
CA SER A 129 -18.33 -9.73 4.56
C SER A 129 -19.12 -9.08 3.44
N ASP A 130 -19.89 -9.87 2.71
CA ASP A 130 -20.96 -9.46 1.79
C ASP A 130 -22.26 -9.11 2.54
N ASN A 131 -22.39 -9.55 3.79
CA ASN A 131 -23.51 -9.22 4.66
C ASN A 131 -23.14 -8.10 5.65
N PRO A 132 -23.88 -6.96 5.63
CA PRO A 132 -23.66 -5.85 6.56
C PRO A 132 -23.74 -6.22 8.05
N GLU A 133 -24.59 -7.17 8.40
CA GLU A 133 -24.86 -7.56 9.80
C GLU A 133 -23.68 -8.30 10.46
N ILE A 134 -22.87 -9.00 9.66
CA ILE A 134 -21.71 -9.74 10.14
C ILE A 134 -20.37 -9.08 9.81
N SER A 135 -20.40 -8.00 9.01
CA SER A 135 -19.20 -7.23 8.72
C SER A 135 -18.77 -6.43 9.96
N VAL A 136 -17.54 -6.62 10.42
CA VAL A 136 -16.98 -5.93 11.60
C VAL A 136 -15.89 -4.96 11.16
N PRO A 137 -16.07 -3.64 11.36
CA PRO A 137 -15.09 -2.64 10.96
C PRO A 137 -13.88 -2.63 11.89
N LEU A 138 -12.67 -2.47 11.33
CA LEU A 138 -11.44 -2.20 12.05
C LEU A 138 -10.43 -1.54 11.10
N THR A 139 -10.19 -0.23 11.24
CA THR A 139 -9.39 0.58 10.32
C THR A 139 -7.95 0.81 10.78
N GLN A 140 -7.37 -0.12 11.50
CA GLN A 140 -5.99 -0.01 11.99
C GLN A 140 -4.97 -0.42 10.94
N PRO A 141 -3.83 0.31 10.82
CA PRO A 141 -2.73 -0.11 9.96
C PRO A 141 -2.11 -1.44 10.41
N ALA A 142 -1.64 -2.24 9.44
CA ALA A 142 -0.99 -3.52 9.72
C ALA A 142 0.19 -3.79 8.79
N THR A 143 1.10 -4.63 9.23
CA THR A 143 2.23 -5.13 8.43
C THR A 143 2.11 -6.64 8.31
N TYR A 144 2.27 -7.15 7.08
CA TYR A 144 2.20 -8.57 6.75
C TYR A 144 3.47 -8.97 6.06
N ILE A 145 4.17 -9.95 6.62
CA ILE A 145 5.44 -10.46 6.10
C ILE A 145 5.19 -11.79 5.39
N PHE A 146 5.82 -11.98 4.25
CA PHE A 146 5.82 -13.22 3.50
C PHE A 146 7.13 -13.39 2.72
N THR A 147 7.41 -14.61 2.29
CA THR A 147 8.52 -14.89 1.37
C THR A 147 7.92 -15.30 0.03
N PRO A 148 8.27 -14.64 -1.09
CA PRO A 148 7.75 -15.01 -2.41
C PRO A 148 8.13 -16.46 -2.77
N HIS A 149 7.18 -17.22 -3.29
CA HIS A 149 7.42 -18.57 -3.81
C HIS A 149 7.52 -18.58 -5.33
N SER A 150 7.15 -17.47 -5.99
CA SER A 150 7.19 -17.30 -7.42
C SER A 150 7.69 -15.91 -7.82
N ASN A 151 8.13 -15.77 -9.08
CA ASN A 151 8.53 -14.47 -9.63
C ASN A 151 7.34 -13.55 -9.95
N GLN A 152 6.11 -14.06 -9.81
CA GLN A 152 4.87 -13.31 -10.01
C GLN A 152 3.95 -13.52 -8.82
N VAL A 153 3.93 -12.55 -7.93
CA VAL A 153 3.14 -12.56 -6.70
C VAL A 153 1.76 -11.99 -6.99
N GLU A 154 0.71 -12.81 -6.88
CA GLU A 154 -0.67 -12.34 -6.91
C GLU A 154 -1.09 -11.82 -5.53
N VAL A 155 -1.65 -10.63 -5.49
CA VAL A 155 -2.14 -9.96 -4.29
C VAL A 155 -3.62 -9.67 -4.45
N ILE A 156 -4.44 -10.12 -3.50
CA ILE A 156 -5.88 -9.86 -3.46
C ILE A 156 -6.23 -9.25 -2.12
N LEU A 157 -6.96 -8.13 -2.13
CA LEU A 157 -7.61 -7.59 -0.96
C LEU A 157 -9.13 -7.73 -1.10
N HIS A 158 -9.74 -8.50 -0.21
CA HIS A 158 -11.19 -8.47 0.00
C HIS A 158 -11.49 -7.32 0.95
N VAL A 159 -12.35 -6.42 0.55
CA VAL A 159 -12.70 -5.21 1.32
C VAL A 159 -14.21 -5.10 1.44
N SER A 160 -14.71 -4.78 2.62
CA SER A 160 -16.12 -4.39 2.81
C SER A 160 -16.23 -3.09 3.59
N ASN A 161 -17.24 -2.30 3.25
CA ASN A 161 -17.59 -1.08 3.95
C ASN A 161 -19.11 -0.92 4.05
N PHE A 162 -19.64 -1.04 5.26
CA PHE A 162 -21.06 -0.78 5.56
C PHE A 162 -21.25 0.26 6.67
N HIS A 163 -20.14 0.82 7.18
CA HIS A 163 -20.14 1.67 8.39
C HIS A 163 -19.64 3.09 8.15
N TYR A 164 -19.03 3.36 6.98
CA TYR A 164 -18.42 4.64 6.72
C TYR A 164 -18.84 5.20 5.35
N ARG A 165 -18.86 6.53 5.24
CA ARG A 165 -19.28 7.26 4.03
C ARG A 165 -18.36 7.09 2.81
N LYS A 166 -17.20 6.47 2.97
CA LYS A 166 -16.19 6.29 1.94
C LYS A 166 -15.64 4.87 2.01
N GLY A 167 -15.85 4.08 0.96
CA GLY A 167 -15.28 2.74 0.83
C GLY A 167 -14.06 2.72 -0.07
N GLY A 168 -13.22 1.68 0.04
CA GLY A 168 -12.03 1.49 -0.79
C GLY A 168 -10.72 1.49 0.00
N ILE A 169 -9.60 1.60 -0.71
CA ILE A 169 -8.25 1.63 -0.13
C ILE A 169 -7.81 3.09 -0.06
N TRP A 170 -7.79 3.68 1.14
CA TRP A 170 -7.66 5.13 1.31
C TRP A 170 -6.22 5.63 1.32
N HIS A 171 -5.28 4.76 1.68
CA HIS A 171 -3.85 5.06 1.78
C HIS A 171 -3.03 4.11 0.94
N SER A 172 -1.89 4.57 0.46
CA SER A 172 -0.92 3.76 -0.25
C SER A 172 -0.53 2.53 0.57
N ILE A 173 -0.47 1.38 -0.09
CA ILE A 173 0.12 0.18 0.46
C ILE A 173 1.61 0.23 0.15
N SER A 174 2.46 0.23 1.19
CA SER A 174 3.90 0.21 1.01
C SER A 174 4.42 -1.22 0.96
N PHE A 175 5.38 -1.46 0.06
CA PHE A 175 5.98 -2.76 -0.20
C PHE A 175 7.50 -2.65 -0.19
N SER A 176 8.18 -3.51 0.58
CA SER A 176 9.64 -3.52 0.68
C SER A 176 10.15 -4.80 1.37
N ASP A 177 11.47 -4.87 1.59
CA ASP A 177 12.09 -5.83 2.50
C ASP A 177 11.47 -5.72 3.92
N ALA A 178 11.23 -6.85 4.55
CA ALA A 178 10.54 -6.93 5.85
C ALA A 178 11.28 -6.16 6.96
N ASN A 179 12.62 -6.23 6.98
CA ASN A 179 13.43 -5.51 7.96
C ASN A 179 13.33 -4.01 7.72
N ARG A 180 13.39 -3.57 6.44
CA ARG A 180 13.30 -2.15 6.09
C ARG A 180 12.01 -1.51 6.56
N ILE A 181 10.87 -2.18 6.36
CA ILE A 181 9.57 -1.69 6.86
C ILE A 181 9.56 -1.62 8.39
N THR A 182 10.09 -2.64 9.05
CA THR A 182 10.17 -2.69 10.52
C THR A 182 11.02 -1.56 11.07
N ASP A 183 12.21 -1.33 10.51
CA ASP A 183 13.13 -0.27 10.93
C ASP A 183 12.49 1.12 10.80
N LEU A 184 11.78 1.38 9.70
CA LEU A 184 11.08 2.65 9.50
C LEU A 184 9.93 2.86 10.51
N ILE A 185 9.21 1.80 10.89
CA ILE A 185 8.16 1.89 11.91
C ILE A 185 8.79 2.23 13.27
N VAL A 186 9.86 1.52 13.64
CA VAL A 186 10.60 1.76 14.89
C VAL A 186 11.16 3.18 14.94
N LEU A 187 11.81 3.64 13.86
CA LEU A 187 12.35 5.00 13.76
C LEU A 187 11.26 6.06 13.94
N LYS A 188 10.09 5.87 13.29
CA LYS A 188 8.95 6.77 13.43
C LYS A 188 8.41 6.81 14.87
N GLN A 189 8.37 5.67 15.56
CA GLN A 189 7.96 5.61 16.96
C GLN A 189 8.94 6.38 17.86
N TRP A 190 10.25 6.16 17.69
CA TRP A 190 11.27 6.87 18.46
C TRP A 190 11.24 8.37 18.24
N THR A 191 11.11 8.83 16.98
CA THR A 191 11.00 10.26 16.70
C THR A 191 9.78 10.88 17.36
N SER A 192 8.64 10.19 17.37
CA SER A 192 7.41 10.67 18.02
C SER A 192 7.60 10.78 19.55
N ILE A 193 8.26 9.81 20.18
CA ILE A 193 8.56 9.83 21.63
C ILE A 193 9.49 11.00 21.96
N VAL A 194 10.54 11.22 21.17
CA VAL A 194 11.49 12.32 21.39
C VAL A 194 10.79 13.67 21.26
N VAL A 195 9.98 13.86 20.23
CA VAL A 195 9.20 15.11 20.03
C VAL A 195 8.25 15.34 21.20
N PHE A 196 7.54 14.29 21.64
CA PHE A 196 6.65 14.39 22.79
C PHE A 196 7.39 14.77 24.07
N ALA A 197 8.54 14.14 24.35
CA ALA A 197 9.39 14.43 25.50
C ALA A 197 9.88 15.89 25.48
N MET A 198 10.32 16.39 24.32
CA MET A 198 10.75 17.78 24.16
C MET A 198 9.61 18.76 24.46
N LEU A 199 8.39 18.49 23.94
CA LEU A 199 7.22 19.33 24.19
C LEU A 199 6.80 19.30 25.68
N ALA A 200 6.90 18.13 26.33
CA ALA A 200 6.59 18.01 27.76
C ALA A 200 7.58 18.81 28.63
N ILE A 201 8.89 18.75 28.31
CA ILE A 201 9.90 19.54 29.00
C ILE A 201 9.66 21.05 28.83
N LEU A 202 9.37 21.49 27.59
CA LEU A 202 9.05 22.92 27.33
C LEU A 202 7.80 23.36 28.08
N GLY A 203 6.76 22.50 28.15
CA GLY A 203 5.54 22.80 28.91
C GLY A 203 5.70 22.86 30.43
N MET A 204 6.72 22.16 30.98
CA MET A 204 7.06 22.26 32.41
C MET A 204 7.90 23.50 32.76
N TYR A 205 8.50 24.14 31.77
CA TYR A 205 9.34 25.33 31.95
C TYR A 205 8.56 26.65 31.89
N HIS A 206 7.30 26.59 31.46
CA HIS A 206 6.35 27.70 31.44
C HIS A 206 5.32 27.59 32.57
#